data_f21d3bcfa24e496b8774d001fd794579
#
_entry.id   f21d3bcfa24e496b8774d001fd794579
#
_cell.length_a   1.000
_cell.length_b   1.000
_cell.length_c   1.000
_cell.angle_alpha   90.00
_cell.angle_beta   90.00
_cell.angle_gamma   90.00
#
_symmetry.space_group_name_H-M   'P 1'
#
loop_
_entity.id
_entity.type
_entity.pdbx_description
1 polymer ?
#
loop_
_entity_poly.entity_id
_entity_poly.type
_entity_poly.pdbx_seq_one_letter_code
_entity_poly.pdbx_strand_id
1 'polypeptide(L)'
;MKSYLRLNNEVLHHYNRTGKLDLAKDREAVRRYFLEYVNVKWRHFANAGEKICFLVAEGYYEKEFLEQYDMAFIEELFQRAYSYNYRFPSFMSASKFYDSYAMKSRDGKEILEKYEDRIVITALYLARGDKELAERAVNAMMTAYQPATPTALNSGKR
;
A
#
# COMPACT_ATOMS: atom_id res chain seq x y z
N MET A 1 18.24 0.59 -18.60
CA MET A 1 17.58 1.40 -17.53
C MET A 1 16.07 1.27 -17.67
N LYS A 2 15.35 1.00 -16.56
CA LYS A 2 13.89 0.84 -16.57
C LYS A 2 13.21 2.13 -17.03
N SER A 3 12.10 2.01 -17.78
CA SER A 3 11.48 3.18 -18.44
C SER A 3 10.94 4.21 -17.44
N TYR A 4 10.42 3.78 -16.30
CA TYR A 4 9.93 4.68 -15.26
C TYR A 4 11.04 5.52 -14.62
N LEU A 5 12.27 4.99 -14.48
CA LEU A 5 13.41 5.76 -13.97
C LEU A 5 13.84 6.84 -14.95
N ARG A 6 13.83 6.52 -16.25
CA ARG A 6 14.12 7.52 -17.28
C ARG A 6 13.10 8.66 -17.26
N LEU A 7 11.81 8.32 -17.21
CA LEU A 7 10.74 9.31 -17.14
C LEU A 7 10.84 10.19 -15.89
N ASN A 8 11.13 9.58 -14.72
CA ASN A 8 11.33 10.35 -13.48
C ASN A 8 12.51 11.31 -13.59
N ASN A 9 13.62 10.87 -14.17
CA ASN A 9 14.78 11.76 -14.39
C ASN A 9 14.44 12.93 -15.32
N GLU A 10 13.64 12.68 -16.36
CA GLU A 10 13.14 13.75 -17.26
C GLU A 10 12.24 14.74 -16.50
N VAL A 11 11.35 14.26 -15.62
CA VAL A 11 10.50 15.11 -14.76
C VAL A 11 11.36 15.98 -13.84
N LEU A 12 12.37 15.38 -13.16
CA LEU A 12 13.27 16.11 -12.28
C LEU A 12 14.12 17.15 -13.04
N HIS A 13 14.63 16.78 -14.21
CA HIS A 13 15.39 17.71 -15.05
C HIS A 13 14.52 18.90 -15.52
N HIS A 14 13.27 18.63 -15.93
CA HIS A 14 12.32 19.68 -16.30
C HIS A 14 12.02 20.61 -15.11
N TYR A 15 11.76 20.03 -13.92
CA TYR A 15 11.51 20.80 -12.70
C TYR A 15 12.70 21.69 -12.31
N ASN A 16 13.92 21.13 -12.33
CA ASN A 16 15.14 21.90 -12.00
C ASN A 16 15.37 23.09 -12.95
N ARG A 17 14.94 22.95 -14.20
CA ARG A 17 15.09 24.02 -15.21
C ARG A 17 13.98 25.06 -15.17
N THR A 18 12.75 24.67 -14.88
CA THR A 18 11.55 25.53 -15.05
C THR A 18 10.82 25.85 -13.74
N GLY A 19 11.12 25.15 -12.65
CA GLY A 19 10.35 25.19 -11.40
C GLY A 19 8.95 24.58 -11.48
N LYS A 20 8.59 23.94 -12.60
CA LYS A 20 7.26 23.35 -12.81
C LYS A 20 7.35 21.85 -13.03
N LEU A 21 6.40 21.11 -12.42
CA LEU A 21 6.28 19.66 -12.62
C LEU A 21 5.57 19.34 -13.94
N ASP A 22 6.15 18.41 -14.70
CA ASP A 22 5.47 17.78 -15.83
C ASP A 22 4.58 16.65 -15.31
N LEU A 23 3.32 17.00 -14.98
CA LEU A 23 2.36 16.08 -14.40
C LEU A 23 2.00 14.91 -15.32
N ALA A 24 2.00 15.12 -16.65
CA ALA A 24 1.69 14.07 -17.60
C ALA A 24 2.80 13.00 -17.62
N LYS A 25 4.06 13.43 -17.64
CA LYS A 25 5.22 12.54 -17.54
C LYS A 25 5.30 11.81 -16.20
N ASP A 26 5.02 12.51 -15.10
CA ASP A 26 5.03 11.91 -13.78
C ASP A 26 3.95 10.81 -13.67
N ARG A 27 2.75 11.03 -14.17
CA ARG A 27 1.71 10.00 -14.26
C ARG A 27 2.12 8.79 -15.10
N GLU A 28 2.79 9.02 -16.23
CA GLU A 28 3.30 7.92 -17.05
C GLU A 28 4.43 7.18 -16.32
N ALA A 29 5.27 7.86 -15.57
CA ALA A 29 6.28 7.23 -14.70
C ALA A 29 5.63 6.32 -13.65
N VAL A 30 4.55 6.75 -12.99
CA VAL A 30 3.77 5.91 -12.06
C VAL A 30 3.23 4.68 -12.78
N ARG A 31 2.60 4.86 -13.94
CA ARG A 31 2.04 3.76 -14.74
C ARG A 31 3.12 2.73 -15.11
N ARG A 32 4.27 3.17 -15.60
CA ARG A 32 5.39 2.29 -15.95
C ARG A 32 5.98 1.60 -14.74
N TYR A 33 6.06 2.27 -13.60
CA TYR A 33 6.52 1.67 -12.36
C TYR A 33 5.64 0.48 -11.93
N PHE A 34 4.31 0.64 -12.01
CA PHE A 34 3.40 -0.48 -11.73
C PHE A 34 3.59 -1.62 -12.73
N LEU A 35 3.64 -1.34 -14.04
CA LEU A 35 3.78 -2.37 -15.07
C LEU A 35 5.12 -3.11 -15.01
N GLU A 36 6.21 -2.42 -14.75
CA GLU A 36 7.58 -2.98 -14.86
C GLU A 36 8.15 -3.45 -13.52
N TYR A 37 7.56 -3.05 -12.41
CA TYR A 37 8.08 -3.37 -11.08
C TYR A 37 7.02 -3.95 -10.14
N VAL A 38 5.98 -3.20 -9.80
CA VAL A 38 5.02 -3.62 -8.77
C VAL A 38 4.26 -4.87 -9.20
N ASN A 39 3.63 -4.85 -10.38
CA ASN A 39 2.81 -5.97 -10.85
C ASN A 39 3.64 -7.21 -11.18
N VAL A 40 4.88 -7.04 -11.60
CA VAL A 40 5.80 -8.16 -11.87
C VAL A 40 6.20 -8.89 -10.59
N LYS A 41 6.33 -8.14 -9.49
CA LYS A 41 6.70 -8.70 -8.18
C LYS A 41 5.51 -9.05 -7.29
N TRP A 42 4.31 -8.69 -7.70
CA TRP A 42 3.11 -8.90 -6.90
C TRP A 42 2.80 -10.39 -6.72
N ARG A 43 2.71 -10.82 -5.46
CA ARG A 43 2.19 -12.14 -5.13
C ARG A 43 0.67 -12.10 -5.13
N HIS A 44 0.07 -12.93 -5.98
CA HIS A 44 -1.39 -13.06 -6.06
C HIS A 44 -1.91 -13.94 -4.94
N PHE A 45 -3.03 -13.52 -4.36
CA PHE A 45 -3.84 -14.29 -3.44
C PHE A 45 -5.27 -14.39 -3.98
N ALA A 46 -5.96 -15.50 -3.74
CA ALA A 46 -7.31 -15.69 -4.24
C ALA A 46 -8.32 -14.72 -3.59
N ASN A 47 -8.13 -14.43 -2.31
CA ASN A 47 -8.96 -13.51 -1.53
C ASN A 47 -8.18 -12.97 -0.31
N ALA A 48 -8.80 -12.04 0.42
CA ALA A 48 -8.20 -11.43 1.61
C ALA A 48 -7.97 -12.45 2.74
N GLY A 49 -8.87 -13.42 2.90
CA GLY A 49 -8.73 -14.47 3.91
C GLY A 49 -7.49 -15.33 3.69
N GLU A 50 -7.27 -15.81 2.47
CA GLU A 50 -6.05 -16.56 2.11
C GLU A 50 -4.79 -15.73 2.38
N LYS A 51 -4.81 -14.46 1.98
CA LYS A 51 -3.70 -13.53 2.22
C LYS A 51 -3.38 -13.38 3.70
N ILE A 52 -4.39 -13.11 4.53
CA ILE A 52 -4.23 -12.96 5.97
C ILE A 52 -3.68 -14.24 6.59
N CYS A 53 -4.27 -15.40 6.27
CA CYS A 53 -3.79 -16.70 6.76
C CYS A 53 -2.32 -16.93 6.41
N PHE A 54 -1.94 -16.67 5.16
CA PHE A 54 -0.56 -16.81 4.71
C PHE A 54 0.38 -15.86 5.47
N LEU A 55 0.04 -14.57 5.56
CA LEU A 55 0.91 -13.57 6.18
C LEU A 55 1.07 -13.75 7.69
N VAL A 56 0.05 -14.27 8.36
CA VAL A 56 0.14 -14.67 9.78
C VAL A 56 0.98 -15.94 9.94
N ALA A 57 0.72 -16.98 9.15
CA ALA A 57 1.45 -18.25 9.23
C ALA A 57 2.95 -18.08 8.97
N GLU A 58 3.31 -17.25 8.01
CA GLU A 58 4.71 -16.93 7.67
C GLU A 58 5.36 -15.89 8.61
N GLY A 59 4.62 -15.39 9.60
CA GLY A 59 5.13 -14.45 10.60
C GLY A 59 5.40 -13.04 10.07
N TYR A 60 4.63 -12.60 9.08
CA TYR A 60 4.66 -11.21 8.59
C TYR A 60 3.72 -10.29 9.37
N TYR A 61 2.58 -10.83 9.82
CA TYR A 61 1.60 -10.10 10.63
C TYR A 61 1.55 -10.64 12.05
N GLU A 62 1.31 -9.74 13.00
CA GLU A 62 0.92 -10.11 14.35
C GLU A 62 -0.48 -10.73 14.31
N LYS A 63 -0.66 -11.86 15.00
CA LYS A 63 -1.93 -12.60 15.00
C LYS A 63 -2.96 -11.97 15.95
N GLU A 64 -2.49 -11.48 17.08
CA GLU A 64 -3.29 -11.12 18.23
C GLU A 64 -4.32 -10.02 17.96
N PHE A 65 -3.98 -9.02 17.16
CA PHE A 65 -4.94 -7.97 16.80
C PHE A 65 -5.96 -8.43 15.76
N LEU A 66 -5.59 -9.34 14.87
CA LEU A 66 -6.49 -9.89 13.85
C LEU A 66 -7.55 -10.82 14.47
N GLU A 67 -7.21 -11.55 15.54
CA GLU A 67 -8.13 -12.43 16.26
C GLU A 67 -9.25 -11.68 17.00
N GLN A 68 -9.14 -10.34 17.12
CA GLN A 68 -10.19 -9.49 17.68
C GLN A 68 -11.37 -9.26 16.73
N TYR A 69 -11.24 -9.70 15.47
CA TYR A 69 -12.22 -9.51 14.41
C TYR A 69 -12.61 -10.85 13.77
N ASP A 70 -13.84 -10.97 13.31
CA ASP A 70 -14.24 -12.06 12.43
C ASP A 70 -13.71 -11.85 11.00
N MET A 71 -13.39 -12.93 10.33
CA MET A 71 -12.80 -12.88 8.99
C MET A 71 -13.73 -12.18 7.98
N ALA A 72 -15.06 -12.37 8.09
CA ALA A 72 -16.02 -11.70 7.22
C ALA A 72 -15.93 -10.17 7.30
N PHE A 73 -15.75 -9.63 8.51
CA PHE A 73 -15.55 -8.19 8.70
C PHE A 73 -14.22 -7.71 8.08
N ILE A 74 -13.14 -8.46 8.27
CA ILE A 74 -11.85 -8.14 7.65
C ILE A 74 -11.97 -8.11 6.13
N GLU A 75 -12.58 -9.12 5.53
CA GLU A 75 -12.81 -9.18 4.07
C GLU A 75 -13.64 -8.01 3.56
N GLU A 76 -14.68 -7.62 4.30
CA GLU A 76 -15.49 -6.43 3.97
C GLU A 76 -14.64 -5.15 3.96
N LEU A 77 -13.76 -4.97 4.94
CA LEU A 77 -12.86 -3.81 4.98
C LEU A 77 -11.90 -3.78 3.80
N PHE A 78 -11.35 -4.92 3.40
CA PHE A 78 -10.52 -5.01 2.20
C PHE A 78 -11.29 -4.63 0.94
N GLN A 79 -12.50 -5.17 0.75
CA GLN A 79 -13.36 -4.81 -0.37
C GLN A 79 -13.66 -3.31 -0.40
N ARG A 80 -13.96 -2.72 0.75
CA ARG A 80 -14.19 -1.28 0.90
C ARG A 80 -12.96 -0.46 0.52
N ALA A 81 -11.79 -0.80 1.03
CA ALA A 81 -10.54 -0.10 0.69
C ALA A 81 -10.26 -0.16 -0.81
N TYR A 82 -10.39 -1.34 -1.43
CA TYR A 82 -10.18 -1.50 -2.88
C TYR A 82 -11.23 -0.78 -3.73
N SER A 83 -12.44 -0.58 -3.24
CA SER A 83 -13.51 0.14 -3.95
C SER A 83 -13.18 1.64 -4.18
N TYR A 84 -12.28 2.21 -3.42
CA TYR A 84 -11.80 3.59 -3.61
C TYR A 84 -10.92 3.77 -4.86
N ASN A 85 -10.43 2.69 -5.46
CA ASN A 85 -9.55 2.73 -6.62
C ASN A 85 -8.37 3.72 -6.43
N TYR A 86 -7.67 3.60 -5.31
CA TYR A 86 -6.60 4.51 -4.92
C TYR A 86 -5.54 4.65 -6.03
N ARG A 87 -5.11 5.87 -6.27
CA ARG A 87 -4.04 6.19 -7.22
C ARG A 87 -3.00 7.07 -6.56
N PHE A 88 -1.75 6.68 -6.66
CA PHE A 88 -0.67 7.52 -6.16
C PHE A 88 -0.60 8.84 -6.92
N PRO A 89 -0.48 9.99 -6.23
CA PRO A 89 -0.44 11.30 -6.86
C PRO A 89 0.84 11.58 -7.65
N SER A 90 1.94 10.86 -7.34
CA SER A 90 3.24 11.04 -7.97
C SER A 90 4.04 9.74 -7.98
N PHE A 91 5.06 9.69 -8.86
CA PHE A 91 6.03 8.59 -8.85
C PHE A 91 6.78 8.51 -7.50
N MET A 92 7.15 9.65 -6.94
CA MET A 92 7.85 9.70 -5.65
C MET A 92 7.02 9.05 -4.53
N SER A 93 5.72 9.35 -4.45
CA SER A 93 4.85 8.75 -3.42
C SER A 93 4.68 7.25 -3.62
N ALA A 94 4.52 6.78 -4.86
CA ALA A 94 4.41 5.36 -5.18
C ALA A 94 5.70 4.60 -4.84
N SER A 95 6.84 5.08 -5.31
CA SER A 95 8.13 4.43 -5.05
C SER A 95 8.46 4.42 -3.55
N LYS A 96 8.23 5.53 -2.84
CA LYS A 96 8.45 5.60 -1.39
C LYS A 96 7.58 4.59 -0.63
N PHE A 97 6.33 4.43 -1.01
CA PHE A 97 5.46 3.44 -0.38
C PHE A 97 5.98 2.02 -0.59
N TYR A 98 6.26 1.62 -1.83
CA TYR A 98 6.73 0.27 -2.12
C TYR A 98 8.15 -0.01 -1.66
N ASP A 99 9.01 0.99 -1.59
CA ASP A 99 10.39 0.80 -1.10
C ASP A 99 10.45 0.69 0.43
N SER A 100 9.64 1.47 1.15
CA SER A 100 9.79 1.64 2.60
C SER A 100 8.66 1.06 3.45
N TYR A 101 7.44 0.89 2.92
CA TYR A 101 6.25 0.57 3.73
C TYR A 101 5.54 -0.71 3.33
N ALA A 102 5.40 -1.00 2.03
CA ALA A 102 4.75 -2.23 1.60
C ALA A 102 5.50 -3.46 2.11
N MET A 103 4.75 -4.45 2.60
CA MET A 103 5.33 -5.73 3.00
C MET A 103 5.91 -6.43 1.79
N LYS A 104 7.13 -6.95 1.94
CA LYS A 104 7.83 -7.76 0.95
C LYS A 104 8.22 -9.10 1.54
N SER A 105 8.43 -10.08 0.68
CA SER A 105 9.06 -11.33 1.10
C SER A 105 10.46 -11.07 1.70
N ARG A 106 10.91 -11.96 2.59
CA ARG A 106 12.20 -11.81 3.28
C ARG A 106 13.40 -11.72 2.32
N ASP A 107 13.29 -12.33 1.15
CA ASP A 107 14.30 -12.24 0.09
C ASP A 107 14.13 -11.01 -0.83
N GLY A 108 13.10 -10.19 -0.59
CA GLY A 108 12.81 -8.96 -1.34
C GLY A 108 12.31 -9.18 -2.77
N LYS A 109 12.02 -10.42 -3.17
CA LYS A 109 11.62 -10.72 -4.55
C LYS A 109 10.14 -10.49 -4.82
N GLU A 110 9.29 -10.68 -3.81
CA GLU A 110 7.85 -10.53 -3.93
C GLU A 110 7.33 -9.33 -3.13
N ILE A 111 6.32 -8.66 -3.67
CA ILE A 111 5.53 -7.65 -2.97
C ILE A 111 4.27 -8.35 -2.44
N LEU A 112 4.05 -8.27 -1.13
CA LEU A 112 2.97 -8.96 -0.43
C LEU A 112 1.79 -8.04 -0.09
N GLU A 113 1.99 -6.71 -0.09
CA GLU A 113 0.97 -5.72 0.20
C GLU A 113 0.89 -4.65 -0.88
N LYS A 114 -0.34 -4.22 -1.18
CA LYS A 114 -0.64 -2.96 -1.85
C LYS A 114 -0.97 -1.88 -0.83
N TYR A 115 -1.17 -0.65 -1.28
CA TYR A 115 -1.50 0.48 -0.42
C TYR A 115 -2.78 0.22 0.40
N GLU A 116 -3.82 -0.27 -0.25
CA GLU A 116 -5.11 -0.61 0.38
C GLU A 116 -4.94 -1.64 1.49
N ASP A 117 -4.13 -2.66 1.26
CA ASP A 117 -3.84 -3.69 2.27
C ASP A 117 -3.20 -3.09 3.51
N ARG A 118 -2.20 -2.23 3.30
CA ARG A 118 -1.49 -1.57 4.42
C ARG A 118 -2.41 -0.66 5.22
N ILE A 119 -3.34 0.04 4.56
CA ILE A 119 -4.34 0.88 5.22
C ILE A 119 -5.30 0.05 6.07
N VAL A 120 -5.83 -1.06 5.54
CA VAL A 120 -6.74 -1.94 6.29
C VAL A 120 -6.06 -2.52 7.53
N ILE A 121 -4.85 -3.05 7.40
CA ILE A 121 -4.12 -3.62 8.52
C ILE A 121 -3.79 -2.55 9.57
N THR A 122 -3.40 -1.37 9.15
CA THR A 122 -3.15 -0.24 10.05
C THR A 122 -4.43 0.14 10.83
N ALA A 123 -5.56 0.22 10.15
CA ALA A 123 -6.85 0.55 10.78
C ALA A 123 -7.28 -0.51 11.80
N LEU A 124 -7.20 -1.80 11.44
CA LEU A 124 -7.51 -2.90 12.35
C LEU A 124 -6.61 -2.91 13.59
N TYR A 125 -5.33 -2.68 13.40
CA TYR A 125 -4.36 -2.62 14.52
C TYR A 125 -4.68 -1.47 15.48
N LEU A 126 -4.91 -0.27 14.96
CA LEU A 126 -5.18 0.93 15.78
C LEU A 126 -6.55 0.89 16.45
N ALA A 127 -7.54 0.27 15.83
CA ALA A 127 -8.90 0.19 16.36
C ALA A 127 -9.06 -0.85 17.50
N ARG A 128 -8.12 -1.78 17.66
CA ARG A 128 -8.08 -2.72 18.79
C ARG A 128 -9.41 -3.45 19.05
N GLY A 129 -10.03 -3.99 18.01
CA GLY A 129 -11.30 -4.72 18.08
C GLY A 129 -12.57 -3.88 17.91
N ASP A 130 -12.45 -2.56 17.92
CA ASP A 130 -13.57 -1.66 17.65
C ASP A 130 -13.85 -1.60 16.14
N LYS A 131 -14.89 -2.31 15.70
CA LYS A 131 -15.28 -2.40 14.29
C LYS A 131 -15.67 -1.07 13.69
N GLU A 132 -16.43 -0.25 14.40
CA GLU A 132 -16.85 1.06 13.93
C GLU A 132 -15.66 2.00 13.74
N LEU A 133 -14.72 1.99 14.68
CA LEU A 133 -13.50 2.76 14.57
C LEU A 133 -12.64 2.29 13.42
N ALA A 134 -12.53 0.96 13.19
CA ALA A 134 -11.78 0.40 12.07
C ALA A 134 -12.37 0.85 10.71
N GLU A 135 -13.69 0.80 10.54
CA GLU A 135 -14.37 1.29 9.33
C GLU A 135 -14.12 2.78 9.09
N ARG A 136 -14.30 3.60 10.12
CA ARG A 136 -14.06 5.03 10.04
C ARG A 136 -12.61 5.35 9.71
N ALA A 137 -11.66 4.60 10.29
CA ALA A 137 -10.24 4.77 10.02
C ALA A 137 -9.90 4.43 8.57
N VAL A 138 -10.41 3.32 8.02
CA VAL A 138 -10.22 2.97 6.60
C VAL A 138 -10.76 4.07 5.70
N ASN A 139 -11.99 4.52 5.93
CA ASN A 139 -12.60 5.57 5.11
C ASN A 139 -11.80 6.88 5.16
N ALA A 140 -11.37 7.29 6.35
CA ALA A 140 -10.58 8.50 6.52
C ALA A 140 -9.20 8.41 5.84
N MET A 141 -8.49 7.29 6.02
CA MET A 141 -7.15 7.08 5.44
C MET A 141 -7.18 6.89 3.92
N MET A 142 -8.28 6.38 3.37
CA MET A 142 -8.44 6.24 1.92
C MET A 142 -8.86 7.53 1.22
N THR A 143 -9.45 8.50 1.92
CA THR A 143 -10.04 9.69 1.32
C THR A 143 -9.37 11.01 1.70
N ALA A 144 -9.04 11.21 2.98
CA ALA A 144 -8.67 12.52 3.50
C ALA A 144 -7.34 12.56 4.27
N TYR A 145 -7.01 11.50 5.01
CA TYR A 145 -5.89 11.50 5.95
C TYR A 145 -4.95 10.33 5.67
N GLN A 146 -3.83 10.59 5.04
CA GLN A 146 -2.81 9.57 4.88
C GLN A 146 -2.01 9.41 6.18
N PRO A 147 -1.72 8.16 6.61
CA PRO A 147 -0.80 7.93 7.72
C PRO A 147 0.58 8.48 7.36
N ALA A 148 1.01 9.52 8.06
CA ALA A 148 2.24 10.24 7.70
C ALA A 148 3.49 9.72 8.41
N THR A 149 3.34 8.88 9.43
CA THR A 149 4.47 8.41 10.23
C THR A 149 4.83 6.96 9.92
N PRO A 150 6.14 6.62 9.92
CA PRO A 150 6.58 5.24 9.78
C PRO A 150 5.96 4.31 10.83
N THR A 151 5.76 4.79 12.05
CA THR A 151 5.15 4.04 13.13
C THR A 151 3.73 3.59 12.78
N ALA A 152 2.89 4.50 12.30
CA ALA A 152 1.52 4.16 11.88
C ALA A 152 1.52 3.17 10.71
N LEU A 153 2.32 3.42 9.67
CA LEU A 153 2.38 2.55 8.49
C LEU A 153 3.06 1.19 8.71
N ASN A 154 3.70 0.98 9.86
CA ASN A 154 4.26 -0.32 10.24
C ASN A 154 3.40 -1.07 11.26
N SER A 155 2.25 -0.54 11.63
CA SER A 155 1.32 -1.20 12.56
C SER A 155 0.93 -2.61 12.10
N GLY A 156 0.92 -3.57 13.05
CA GLY A 156 0.56 -4.96 12.79
C GLY A 156 1.59 -5.81 12.05
N LYS A 157 2.75 -5.26 11.71
CA LYS A 157 3.89 -6.04 11.21
C LYS A 157 4.65 -6.67 12.39
N ARG A 158 5.10 -7.89 12.18
CA ARG A 158 5.93 -8.64 13.12
C ARG A 158 7.41 -8.51 12.77
#